data_52fc68b628ce86ccafaea38d2a68d4e2
#
_entry.id   52fc68b628ce86ccafaea38d2a68d4e2
#
_cell.length_a   1.000
_cell.length_b   1.000
_cell.length_c   1.000
_cell.angle_alpha   90.00
_cell.angle_beta   90.00
_cell.angle_gamma   90.00
#
_symmetry.space_group_name_H-M   'P 1'
#
loop_
_entity.id
_entity.type
_entity.pdbx_description
1 polymer ?
#
loop_
_entity_poly.entity_id
_entity_poly.type
_entity_poly.pdbx_seq_one_letter_code
_entity_poly.pdbx_strand_id
1 'polypeptide(L)'
;MAAPFCITKYPDGFKLKFMYHPMLVKCVNNIPSVKANAKKAYLFNEKAWWVDLADEWYVDTMAKWAVQQGFCGSVQRSEQRKADISFDIAPMPQLTVSHGLLLEPYDYQKEGIAYALAHKRCIFGDQPGLGKTLQAIGTVTIAKSYPCLVVCPAALKINWQREFKKFAGKQALILDDKNKNTWQRFIETKCCDIFITNYESLKKFFVLDVKNDTRFTLKSITFDPRITLFKSVIIDESHKCKSTKTQQSKFVEGICKGKDFILELTGTPVVNDNTDLIQQLKIMGRLEDFGGYRTFTERFCNGPKKASNLKELNWRLWNTCFFRREKAKVLTQLPDKTRQYIEMDITTRLEYEKAENDLIQYLRVYKNADDEKIAKSMRGEVMVRMGILKAISARGKIKAAAEFIHDVIDGGEKLIVFAYLKEVVMELKNMFPKAVTVTGEDNAAQKQMAVDAFQNNPDCTLIILNYKSGGTGLTLTASSRVA
;
A
#
# COMPACT_ATOMS: atom_id res chain seq x y z
N MET A 1 -8.48 56.91 13.62
CA MET A 1 -7.54 56.18 12.70
C MET A 1 -8.36 55.24 11.84
N ALA A 2 -8.26 55.36 10.51
CA ALA A 2 -9.00 54.49 9.59
C ALA A 2 -8.52 53.02 9.76
N ALA A 3 -9.49 52.11 9.77
CA ALA A 3 -9.20 50.71 9.96
C ALA A 3 -8.39 50.16 8.76
N PRO A 4 -7.30 49.41 8.97
CA PRO A 4 -6.46 48.89 7.88
C PRO A 4 -7.21 47.81 7.09
N PHE A 5 -7.21 47.96 5.76
CA PHE A 5 -7.76 47.03 4.79
C PHE A 5 -6.65 46.71 3.76
N CYS A 6 -6.22 45.47 3.64
CA CYS A 6 -5.13 45.05 2.76
C CYS A 6 -5.61 43.97 1.80
N ILE A 7 -5.36 44.17 0.50
CA ILE A 7 -5.54 43.17 -0.55
C ILE A 7 -4.17 42.83 -1.10
N THR A 8 -3.83 41.54 -1.11
CA THR A 8 -2.64 41.05 -1.77
C THR A 8 -3.06 40.16 -2.93
N LYS A 9 -2.67 40.54 -4.15
CA LYS A 9 -2.94 39.77 -5.37
C LYS A 9 -1.85 38.69 -5.55
N TYR A 10 -2.27 37.47 -5.78
CA TYR A 10 -1.43 36.32 -6.12
C TYR A 10 -1.79 35.80 -7.52
N PRO A 11 -0.97 34.96 -8.15
CA PRO A 11 -1.27 34.39 -9.47
C PRO A 11 -2.54 33.54 -9.51
N ASP A 12 -2.97 32.98 -8.37
CA ASP A 12 -4.10 32.07 -8.22
C ASP A 12 -5.27 32.65 -7.43
N GLY A 13 -5.18 33.92 -7.00
CA GLY A 13 -6.26 34.55 -6.24
C GLY A 13 -5.84 35.79 -5.45
N PHE A 14 -6.69 36.16 -4.51
CA PHE A 14 -6.53 37.35 -3.66
C PHE A 14 -6.58 36.97 -2.19
N LYS A 15 -5.72 37.57 -1.40
CA LYS A 15 -5.74 37.50 0.05
C LYS A 15 -6.24 38.82 0.62
N LEU A 16 -7.36 38.77 1.30
CA LEU A 16 -8.01 39.93 1.92
C LEU A 16 -7.78 39.90 3.43
N LYS A 17 -7.14 40.94 3.95
CA LYS A 17 -6.89 41.11 5.38
C LYS A 17 -7.38 42.44 5.86
N PHE A 18 -8.29 42.41 6.86
CA PHE A 18 -8.86 43.60 7.46
C PHE A 18 -9.25 43.33 8.93
N MET A 19 -9.36 44.39 9.71
CA MET A 19 -9.96 44.28 11.05
C MET A 19 -11.43 43.93 10.94
N TYR A 20 -11.93 43.17 11.90
CA TYR A 20 -13.34 42.74 11.88
C TYR A 20 -14.29 43.95 11.70
N HIS A 21 -15.06 43.92 10.64
CA HIS A 21 -16.09 44.87 10.34
C HIS A 21 -17.30 44.14 9.71
N PRO A 22 -18.49 44.23 10.29
CA PRO A 22 -19.67 43.44 9.86
C PRO A 22 -19.98 43.58 8.37
N MET A 23 -19.86 44.76 7.81
CA MET A 23 -20.12 45.03 6.41
C MET A 23 -19.06 44.41 5.48
N LEU A 24 -17.77 44.50 5.84
CA LEU A 24 -16.70 43.87 5.07
C LEU A 24 -16.83 42.35 5.07
N VAL A 25 -17.14 41.76 6.23
CA VAL A 25 -17.40 40.33 6.34
C VAL A 25 -18.60 39.91 5.48
N LYS A 26 -19.66 40.71 5.47
CA LYS A 26 -20.85 40.48 4.62
C LYS A 26 -20.51 40.59 3.13
N CYS A 27 -19.68 41.55 2.73
CA CYS A 27 -19.23 41.70 1.35
C CYS A 27 -18.41 40.49 0.93
N VAL A 28 -17.44 40.06 1.73
CA VAL A 28 -16.58 38.89 1.42
C VAL A 28 -17.42 37.61 1.32
N ASN A 29 -18.35 37.38 2.25
CA ASN A 29 -19.20 36.21 2.23
C ASN A 29 -20.14 36.12 1.02
N ASN A 30 -20.37 37.25 0.32
CA ASN A 30 -21.16 37.31 -0.90
C ASN A 30 -20.34 37.06 -2.18
N ILE A 31 -19.02 37.00 -2.11
CA ILE A 31 -18.17 36.66 -3.24
C ILE A 31 -18.43 35.19 -3.61
N PRO A 32 -18.64 34.85 -4.88
CA PRO A 32 -19.05 33.51 -5.29
C PRO A 32 -18.14 32.38 -4.80
N SER A 33 -16.83 32.49 -4.94
CA SER A 33 -15.87 31.49 -4.47
C SER A 33 -15.87 31.34 -2.94
N VAL A 34 -16.04 32.44 -2.21
CA VAL A 34 -16.17 32.44 -0.74
C VAL A 34 -17.47 31.79 -0.31
N LYS A 35 -18.60 32.18 -0.97
CA LYS A 35 -19.92 31.63 -0.68
C LYS A 35 -20.00 30.12 -0.93
N ALA A 36 -19.37 29.65 -2.00
CA ALA A 36 -19.31 28.24 -2.33
C ALA A 36 -18.51 27.41 -1.30
N ASN A 37 -17.58 28.03 -0.57
CA ASN A 37 -16.66 27.33 0.33
C ASN A 37 -16.25 28.15 1.58
N ALA A 38 -17.21 28.80 2.23
CA ALA A 38 -16.95 29.75 3.33
C ALA A 38 -16.03 29.26 4.44
N LYS A 39 -16.07 27.96 4.77
CA LYS A 39 -15.19 27.35 5.77
C LYS A 39 -13.72 27.25 5.33
N LYS A 40 -13.43 27.27 4.02
CA LYS A 40 -12.08 27.16 3.45
C LYS A 40 -11.51 28.52 3.02
N ALA A 41 -12.40 29.45 2.72
CA ALA A 41 -12.00 30.78 2.31
C ALA A 41 -11.40 31.60 3.47
N TYR A 42 -11.72 31.30 4.72
CA TYR A 42 -11.13 31.98 5.86
C TYR A 42 -9.87 31.26 6.37
N LEU A 43 -8.72 31.94 6.26
CA LEU A 43 -7.41 31.45 6.69
C LEU A 43 -7.19 31.79 8.17
N PHE A 44 -7.57 30.90 9.07
CA PHE A 44 -7.56 31.13 10.53
C PHE A 44 -6.20 31.57 11.07
N ASN A 45 -5.11 30.94 10.63
CA ASN A 45 -3.75 31.25 11.10
C ASN A 45 -3.28 32.64 10.66
N GLU A 46 -3.82 33.16 9.56
CA GLU A 46 -3.42 34.45 8.99
C GLU A 46 -4.45 35.55 9.25
N LYS A 47 -5.59 35.19 9.82
CA LYS A 47 -6.76 36.07 10.01
C LYS A 47 -7.11 36.83 8.72
N ALA A 48 -7.20 36.09 7.61
CA ALA A 48 -7.41 36.62 6.27
C ALA A 48 -8.41 35.76 5.50
N TRP A 49 -8.98 36.33 4.43
CA TRP A 49 -9.84 35.63 3.50
C TRP A 49 -9.11 35.35 2.20
N TRP A 50 -9.37 34.19 1.61
CA TRP A 50 -8.91 33.85 0.28
C TRP A 50 -10.07 33.93 -0.72
N VAL A 51 -9.83 34.57 -1.86
CA VAL A 51 -10.77 34.71 -2.97
C VAL A 51 -10.10 34.26 -4.24
N ASP A 52 -10.79 33.46 -5.05
CA ASP A 52 -10.24 32.93 -6.31
C ASP A 52 -10.07 34.06 -7.35
N LEU A 53 -9.10 33.88 -8.25
CA LEU A 53 -8.77 34.86 -9.29
C LEU A 53 -9.97 35.18 -10.19
N ALA A 54 -10.87 34.22 -10.41
CA ALA A 54 -12.10 34.41 -11.19
C ALA A 54 -13.04 35.48 -10.62
N ASP A 55 -12.91 35.79 -9.34
CA ASP A 55 -13.75 36.76 -8.62
C ASP A 55 -13.09 38.14 -8.50
N GLU A 56 -12.08 38.48 -9.32
CA GLU A 56 -11.35 39.76 -9.30
C GLU A 56 -12.30 40.99 -9.33
N TRP A 57 -13.33 40.93 -10.13
CA TRP A 57 -14.33 42.03 -10.20
C TRP A 57 -14.97 42.32 -8.85
N TYR A 58 -15.32 41.27 -8.06
CA TYR A 58 -15.91 41.43 -6.72
C TYR A 58 -14.92 42.03 -5.74
N VAL A 59 -13.64 41.62 -5.81
CA VAL A 59 -12.55 42.14 -4.98
C VAL A 59 -12.30 43.62 -5.29
N ASP A 60 -12.25 44.01 -6.56
CA ASP A 60 -12.08 45.39 -6.98
C ASP A 60 -13.26 46.27 -6.56
N THR A 61 -14.49 45.76 -6.70
CA THR A 61 -15.70 46.46 -6.29
C THR A 61 -15.72 46.67 -4.77
N MET A 62 -15.37 45.68 -4.01
CA MET A 62 -15.27 45.75 -2.56
C MET A 62 -14.16 46.71 -2.12
N ALA A 63 -13.00 46.71 -2.80
CA ALA A 63 -11.90 47.64 -2.54
C ALA A 63 -12.33 49.11 -2.73
N LYS A 64 -13.00 49.43 -3.85
CA LYS A 64 -13.50 50.76 -4.15
C LYS A 64 -14.54 51.21 -3.09
N TRP A 65 -15.48 50.33 -2.72
CA TRP A 65 -16.44 50.61 -1.69
C TRP A 65 -15.78 50.85 -0.34
N ALA A 66 -14.79 50.02 0.07
CA ALA A 66 -14.09 50.17 1.34
C ALA A 66 -13.36 51.54 1.41
N VAL A 67 -12.72 51.99 0.35
CA VAL A 67 -12.07 53.31 0.28
C VAL A 67 -13.08 54.41 0.40
N GLN A 68 -14.25 54.34 -0.26
CA GLN A 68 -15.34 55.30 -0.14
C GLN A 68 -15.92 55.43 1.28
N GLN A 69 -15.87 54.32 2.04
CA GLN A 69 -16.30 54.28 3.45
C GLN A 69 -15.19 54.72 4.43
N GLY A 70 -14.06 55.22 3.93
CA GLY A 70 -12.97 55.74 4.76
C GLY A 70 -12.03 54.67 5.32
N PHE A 71 -12.04 53.46 4.79
CA PHE A 71 -11.00 52.46 5.12
C PHE A 71 -9.69 52.81 4.42
N CYS A 72 -8.56 52.75 5.15
CA CYS A 72 -7.24 52.87 4.54
C CYS A 72 -6.93 51.59 3.78
N GLY A 73 -7.10 51.61 2.46
CA GLY A 73 -6.77 50.51 1.59
C GLY A 73 -5.33 50.59 1.06
N SER A 74 -4.54 49.54 1.22
CA SER A 74 -3.34 49.30 0.42
C SER A 74 -3.62 48.11 -0.47
N VAL A 75 -3.65 48.33 -1.79
CA VAL A 75 -3.57 47.21 -2.76
C VAL A 75 -2.09 46.98 -3.02
N GLN A 76 -1.52 46.04 -2.31
CA GLN A 76 -0.17 45.57 -2.59
C GLN A 76 -0.28 44.55 -3.73
N ARG A 77 0.20 44.90 -4.89
CA ARG A 77 0.53 43.92 -5.92
C ARG A 77 1.82 43.22 -5.50
N SER A 78 1.69 42.11 -4.88
CA SER A 78 2.81 41.22 -4.68
C SER A 78 3.11 40.56 -6.02
N GLU A 79 4.09 41.08 -6.74
CA GLU A 79 4.76 40.35 -7.81
C GLU A 79 5.69 39.27 -7.25
N GLN A 80 5.77 39.11 -5.97
CA GLN A 80 6.38 37.94 -5.43
C GLN A 80 5.54 36.72 -5.86
N ARG A 81 5.97 36.11 -6.97
CA ARG A 81 5.85 34.66 -7.11
C ARG A 81 6.03 34.12 -5.70
N LYS A 82 5.10 33.29 -5.17
CA LYS A 82 5.49 32.32 -4.15
C LYS A 82 6.85 31.87 -4.62
N ALA A 83 7.92 32.17 -3.86
CA ALA A 83 9.23 31.63 -4.19
C ALA A 83 8.93 30.18 -4.52
N ASP A 84 9.20 29.77 -5.77
CA ASP A 84 8.93 28.42 -6.19
C ASP A 84 9.58 27.58 -5.11
N ILE A 85 8.78 27.06 -4.18
CA ILE A 85 9.31 26.18 -3.15
C ILE A 85 9.76 25.00 -3.98
N SER A 86 11.09 24.95 -4.21
CA SER A 86 11.69 23.84 -4.90
C SER A 86 11.39 22.62 -4.05
N PHE A 87 10.58 21.73 -4.60
CA PHE A 87 10.32 20.43 -4.00
C PHE A 87 11.41 19.44 -4.42
N ASP A 88 12.67 19.89 -4.39
CA ASP A 88 13.81 19.06 -4.71
C ASP A 88 14.02 18.02 -3.61
N ILE A 89 14.05 16.78 -4.03
CA ILE A 89 14.28 15.65 -3.15
C ILE A 89 15.78 15.56 -2.90
N ALA A 90 16.18 15.59 -1.62
CA ALA A 90 17.56 15.38 -1.24
C ALA A 90 18.09 14.02 -1.73
N PRO A 91 19.37 13.94 -2.13
CA PRO A 91 19.96 12.66 -2.49
C PRO A 91 19.91 11.68 -1.31
N MET A 92 19.83 10.40 -1.63
CA MET A 92 19.82 9.36 -0.60
C MET A 92 21.13 9.37 0.19
N PRO A 93 21.07 9.16 1.52
CA PRO A 93 22.27 9.12 2.35
C PRO A 93 23.10 7.87 2.06
N GLN A 94 24.41 7.99 2.20
CA GLN A 94 25.34 6.87 2.06
C GLN A 94 25.53 6.14 3.39
N LEU A 95 25.69 4.82 3.33
CA LEU A 95 25.99 4.03 4.52
C LEU A 95 27.48 4.15 4.87
N THR A 96 27.76 4.77 6.00
CA THR A 96 29.15 5.03 6.47
C THR A 96 29.67 4.00 7.48
N VAL A 97 28.81 3.11 7.95
CA VAL A 97 29.14 2.08 8.94
C VAL A 97 29.16 0.69 8.32
N SER A 98 29.93 -0.23 8.92
CA SER A 98 29.91 -1.62 8.51
C SER A 98 28.50 -2.20 8.70
N HIS A 99 27.99 -2.87 7.66
CA HIS A 99 26.65 -3.42 7.67
C HIS A 99 26.50 -4.71 8.49
N GLY A 100 27.59 -5.43 8.75
CA GLY A 100 27.58 -6.67 9.54
C GLY A 100 26.69 -7.79 8.98
N LEU A 101 26.32 -7.70 7.70
CA LEU A 101 25.53 -8.71 7.00
C LEU A 101 26.46 -9.76 6.36
N LEU A 102 25.97 -10.97 6.21
CA LEU A 102 26.72 -12.09 5.60
C LEU A 102 26.84 -11.96 4.07
N LEU A 103 25.96 -11.19 3.45
CA LEU A 103 25.99 -10.92 2.00
C LEU A 103 26.12 -9.42 1.80
N GLU A 104 26.89 -9.03 0.79
CA GLU A 104 27.12 -7.64 0.41
C GLU A 104 25.84 -7.04 -0.22
N PRO A 105 25.25 -5.98 0.36
CA PRO A 105 24.12 -5.28 -0.25
C PRO A 105 24.57 -4.47 -1.46
N TYR A 106 23.70 -4.33 -2.44
CA TYR A 106 23.90 -3.38 -3.54
C TYR A 106 23.94 -1.94 -3.01
N ASP A 107 24.59 -1.04 -3.73
CA ASP A 107 24.76 0.35 -3.28
C ASP A 107 23.42 1.05 -2.99
N TYR A 108 22.42 0.89 -3.85
CA TYR A 108 21.09 1.41 -3.58
C TYR A 108 20.44 0.81 -2.32
N GLN A 109 20.75 -0.45 -1.98
CA GLN A 109 20.25 -1.08 -0.74
C GLN A 109 20.96 -0.48 0.48
N LYS A 110 22.25 -0.20 0.38
CA LYS A 110 23.01 0.51 1.43
C LYS A 110 22.44 1.90 1.69
N GLU A 111 22.09 2.64 0.62
CA GLU A 111 21.40 3.93 0.74
C GLU A 111 20.06 3.80 1.48
N GLY A 112 19.25 2.79 1.15
CA GLY A 112 17.97 2.56 1.83
C GLY A 112 18.15 2.20 3.31
N ILE A 113 19.19 1.42 3.65
CA ILE A 113 19.56 1.14 5.03
C ILE A 113 19.97 2.43 5.74
N ALA A 114 20.84 3.24 5.11
CA ALA A 114 21.29 4.52 5.68
C ALA A 114 20.13 5.47 5.95
N TYR A 115 19.19 5.57 4.99
CA TYR A 115 17.98 6.36 5.16
C TYR A 115 17.16 5.87 6.37
N ALA A 116 16.95 4.56 6.48
CA ALA A 116 16.18 4.00 7.58
C ALA A 116 16.85 4.14 8.94
N LEU A 117 18.19 4.11 9.01
CA LEU A 117 18.94 4.40 10.23
C LEU A 117 18.76 5.86 10.68
N ALA A 118 18.77 6.79 9.73
CA ALA A 118 18.61 8.22 10.02
C ALA A 118 17.16 8.53 10.47
N HIS A 119 16.16 8.00 9.79
CA HIS A 119 14.75 8.33 10.04
C HIS A 119 14.06 7.41 11.05
N LYS A 120 14.57 6.21 11.31
CA LYS A 120 14.09 5.19 12.26
C LYS A 120 12.68 4.64 11.98
N ARG A 121 11.75 5.47 11.54
CA ARG A 121 10.36 5.14 11.26
C ARG A 121 10.04 5.56 9.84
N CYS A 122 10.02 4.59 8.92
CA CYS A 122 9.89 4.91 7.49
C CYS A 122 9.25 3.79 6.67
N ILE A 123 8.76 4.17 5.49
CA ILE A 123 8.20 3.28 4.47
C ILE A 123 9.27 3.02 3.40
N PHE A 124 9.59 1.78 3.18
CA PHE A 124 10.37 1.30 2.05
C PHE A 124 9.44 1.10 0.86
N GLY A 125 9.34 2.12 0.02
CA GLY A 125 8.44 2.16 -1.14
C GLY A 125 9.03 1.56 -2.42
N ASP A 126 10.20 0.98 -2.38
CA ASP A 126 10.91 0.39 -3.52
C ASP A 126 10.04 -0.60 -4.29
N GLN A 127 10.18 -0.61 -5.60
CA GLN A 127 9.48 -1.58 -6.46
C GLN A 127 9.76 -3.02 -6.01
N PRO A 128 8.81 -3.95 -6.23
CA PRO A 128 9.00 -5.37 -5.90
C PRO A 128 10.28 -5.94 -6.53
N GLY A 129 11.04 -6.72 -5.76
CA GLY A 129 12.30 -7.33 -6.22
C GLY A 129 13.56 -6.47 -6.01
N LEU A 130 13.47 -5.29 -5.41
CA LEU A 130 14.63 -4.46 -5.03
C LEU A 130 15.20 -4.80 -3.64
N GLY A 131 14.77 -5.89 -3.02
CA GLY A 131 15.37 -6.39 -1.77
C GLY A 131 14.99 -5.56 -0.54
N LYS A 132 13.74 -5.09 -0.43
CA LYS A 132 13.23 -4.40 0.78
C LYS A 132 13.46 -5.20 2.06
N THR A 133 13.32 -6.53 1.98
CA THR A 133 13.57 -7.46 3.09
C THR A 133 14.99 -7.36 3.60
N LEU A 134 16.00 -7.42 2.71
CA LEU A 134 17.41 -7.26 3.06
C LEU A 134 17.67 -5.90 3.70
N GLN A 135 17.11 -4.84 3.13
CA GLN A 135 17.29 -3.48 3.66
C GLN A 135 16.73 -3.35 5.08
N ALA A 136 15.54 -3.92 5.35
CA ALA A 136 14.94 -3.91 6.68
C ALA A 136 15.77 -4.75 7.68
N ILE A 137 16.22 -5.94 7.30
CA ILE A 137 17.10 -6.80 8.10
C ILE A 137 18.42 -6.06 8.40
N GLY A 138 19.04 -5.45 7.39
CA GLY A 138 20.25 -4.66 7.55
C GLY A 138 20.07 -3.51 8.53
N THR A 139 18.96 -2.78 8.42
CA THR A 139 18.64 -1.67 9.32
C THR A 139 18.58 -2.12 10.78
N VAL A 140 17.79 -3.15 11.10
CA VAL A 140 17.64 -3.61 12.50
C VAL A 140 18.93 -4.27 13.03
N THR A 141 19.74 -4.87 12.14
CA THR A 141 21.02 -5.49 12.49
C THR A 141 22.05 -4.44 12.86
N ILE A 142 22.24 -3.42 12.03
CA ILE A 142 23.18 -2.32 12.29
C ILE A 142 22.76 -1.51 13.52
N ALA A 143 21.45 -1.20 13.62
CA ALA A 143 20.90 -0.47 14.76
C ALA A 143 20.92 -1.29 16.07
N LYS A 144 21.21 -2.60 16.01
CA LYS A 144 21.08 -3.54 17.14
C LYS A 144 19.72 -3.43 17.83
N SER A 145 18.67 -3.19 17.05
CA SER A 145 17.31 -2.91 17.54
C SER A 145 16.52 -4.22 17.74
N TYR A 146 17.01 -5.05 18.63
CA TYR A 146 16.44 -6.31 19.04
C TYR A 146 15.92 -6.25 20.48
N PRO A 147 14.88 -7.00 20.88
CA PRO A 147 14.08 -7.93 20.04
C PRO A 147 13.29 -7.23 18.94
N CYS A 148 13.21 -7.89 17.77
CA CYS A 148 12.48 -7.43 16.59
C CYS A 148 11.24 -8.28 16.34
N LEU A 149 10.10 -7.64 16.07
CA LEU A 149 8.88 -8.31 15.60
C LEU A 149 8.70 -8.07 14.11
N VAL A 150 8.48 -9.13 13.36
CA VAL A 150 8.08 -9.07 11.94
C VAL A 150 6.61 -9.43 11.82
N VAL A 151 5.83 -8.53 11.24
CA VAL A 151 4.42 -8.74 10.88
C VAL A 151 4.35 -8.85 9.36
N CYS A 152 4.00 -10.03 8.85
CA CYS A 152 3.98 -10.28 7.41
C CYS A 152 2.76 -11.11 7.00
N PRO A 153 2.44 -11.23 5.71
CA PRO A 153 1.47 -12.21 5.22
C PRO A 153 1.82 -13.64 5.66
N ALA A 154 0.82 -14.45 5.97
CA ALA A 154 1.02 -15.81 6.50
C ALA A 154 1.95 -16.68 5.64
N ALA A 155 1.87 -16.55 4.31
CA ALA A 155 2.70 -17.29 3.36
C ALA A 155 4.19 -16.91 3.42
N LEU A 156 4.53 -15.72 3.94
CA LEU A 156 5.91 -15.21 3.97
C LEU A 156 6.68 -15.52 5.25
N LYS A 157 6.04 -16.08 6.27
CA LYS A 157 6.71 -16.33 7.57
C LYS A 157 7.99 -17.16 7.44
N ILE A 158 7.93 -18.24 6.68
CA ILE A 158 9.09 -19.13 6.45
C ILE A 158 10.17 -18.40 5.64
N ASN A 159 9.75 -17.61 4.64
CA ASN A 159 10.70 -16.81 3.87
C ASN A 159 11.45 -15.81 4.75
N TRP A 160 10.75 -15.07 5.61
CA TRP A 160 11.37 -14.14 6.56
C TRP A 160 12.35 -14.84 7.51
N GLN A 161 12.01 -16.04 8.00
CA GLN A 161 12.91 -16.84 8.84
C GLN A 161 14.20 -17.20 8.08
N ARG A 162 14.09 -17.63 6.82
CA ARG A 162 15.21 -17.96 5.96
C ARG A 162 16.07 -16.74 5.61
N GLU A 163 15.44 -15.62 5.35
CA GLU A 163 16.12 -14.36 5.01
C GLU A 163 16.96 -13.83 6.18
N PHE A 164 16.43 -13.85 7.42
CA PHE A 164 17.23 -13.50 8.59
C PHE A 164 18.44 -14.41 8.78
N LYS A 165 18.27 -15.71 8.58
CA LYS A 165 19.41 -16.67 8.63
C LYS A 165 20.41 -16.39 7.52
N LYS A 166 19.93 -16.14 6.31
CA LYS A 166 20.75 -15.91 5.12
C LYS A 166 21.54 -14.60 5.21
N PHE A 167 20.91 -13.51 5.62
CA PHE A 167 21.55 -12.20 5.58
C PHE A 167 22.23 -11.80 6.89
N ALA A 168 21.68 -12.16 8.02
CA ALA A 168 22.20 -11.76 9.33
C ALA A 168 22.74 -12.94 10.18
N GLY A 169 22.68 -14.17 9.69
CA GLY A 169 23.08 -15.35 10.45
C GLY A 169 22.19 -15.65 11.66
N LYS A 170 21.07 -14.96 11.82
CA LYS A 170 20.23 -15.02 13.01
C LYS A 170 19.04 -15.98 12.84
N GLN A 171 18.76 -16.72 13.90
CA GLN A 171 17.57 -17.54 13.97
C GLN A 171 16.36 -16.66 14.32
N ALA A 172 15.20 -16.96 13.70
CA ALA A 172 13.96 -16.27 13.97
C ALA A 172 12.89 -17.28 14.39
N LEU A 173 12.08 -16.95 15.39
CA LEU A 173 10.98 -17.77 15.89
C LEU A 173 9.67 -17.38 15.22
N ILE A 174 9.06 -18.30 14.50
CA ILE A 174 7.69 -18.14 14.01
C ILE A 174 6.72 -18.36 15.17
N LEU A 175 5.89 -17.37 15.47
CA LEU A 175 4.87 -17.48 16.49
C LEU A 175 3.72 -18.38 16.02
N ASP A 176 3.47 -19.43 16.77
CA ASP A 176 2.42 -20.43 16.52
C ASP A 176 1.73 -20.84 17.83
N ASP A 177 0.83 -21.81 17.77
CA ASP A 177 0.08 -22.30 18.94
C ASP A 177 0.98 -22.92 20.01
N LYS A 178 2.08 -23.56 19.60
CA LYS A 178 3.00 -24.27 20.49
C LYS A 178 3.77 -23.30 21.40
N ASN A 179 4.09 -22.12 20.89
CA ASN A 179 4.91 -21.15 21.61
C ASN A 179 4.12 -19.92 22.13
N LYS A 180 2.78 -19.92 22.01
CA LYS A 180 1.93 -18.79 22.39
C LYS A 180 2.21 -18.24 23.80
N ASN A 181 2.41 -19.11 24.76
CA ASN A 181 2.59 -18.74 26.17
C ASN A 181 4.06 -18.68 26.60
N THR A 182 4.98 -19.06 25.73
CA THR A 182 6.40 -19.24 26.08
C THR A 182 7.36 -18.42 25.25
N TRP A 183 6.89 -17.72 24.22
CA TRP A 183 7.76 -16.99 23.30
C TRP A 183 8.65 -15.94 24.00
N GLN A 184 8.17 -15.29 25.07
CA GLN A 184 8.99 -14.33 25.83
C GLN A 184 10.21 -14.96 26.49
N ARG A 185 10.15 -16.24 26.87
CA ARG A 185 11.28 -16.96 27.48
C ARG A 185 12.48 -17.02 26.54
N PHE A 186 12.25 -17.04 25.23
CA PHE A 186 13.34 -17.00 24.25
C PHE A 186 14.09 -15.66 24.27
N ILE A 187 13.42 -14.56 24.62
CA ILE A 187 14.08 -13.27 24.85
C ILE A 187 14.86 -13.31 26.16
N GLU A 188 14.25 -13.77 27.23
CA GLU A 188 14.84 -13.83 28.58
C GLU A 188 16.10 -14.70 28.59
N THR A 189 16.05 -15.83 27.91
CA THR A 189 17.18 -16.77 27.80
C THR A 189 18.19 -16.37 26.69
N LYS A 190 17.93 -15.29 25.95
CA LYS A 190 18.74 -14.83 24.81
C LYS A 190 18.90 -15.88 23.69
N CYS A 191 17.99 -16.85 23.62
CA CYS A 191 18.01 -17.89 22.57
C CYS A 191 17.51 -17.37 21.23
N CYS A 192 16.58 -16.41 21.24
CA CYS A 192 16.05 -15.78 20.02
C CYS A 192 15.60 -14.35 20.31
N ASP A 193 15.94 -13.47 19.42
CA ASP A 193 15.60 -12.04 19.48
C ASP A 193 14.82 -11.55 18.24
N ILE A 194 14.34 -12.48 17.40
CA ILE A 194 13.54 -12.18 16.21
C ILE A 194 12.27 -13.04 16.21
N PHE A 195 11.13 -12.39 16.12
CA PHE A 195 9.81 -13.04 16.18
C PHE A 195 9.01 -12.70 14.93
N ILE A 196 8.38 -13.71 14.34
CA ILE A 196 7.63 -13.56 13.09
C ILE A 196 6.19 -13.97 13.32
N THR A 197 5.26 -13.11 12.95
CA THR A 197 3.82 -13.38 13.01
C THR A 197 3.10 -12.91 11.76
N ASN A 198 1.86 -13.31 11.58
CA ASN A 198 1.01 -12.79 10.52
C ASN A 198 -0.10 -11.90 11.07
N TYR A 199 -0.69 -11.11 10.22
CA TYR A 199 -1.70 -10.12 10.56
C TYR A 199 -2.90 -10.72 11.32
N GLU A 200 -3.38 -11.87 10.88
CA GLU A 200 -4.53 -12.56 11.44
C GLU A 200 -4.26 -13.09 12.85
N SER A 201 -3.01 -13.32 13.17
CA SER A 201 -2.59 -13.87 14.48
C SER A 201 -2.29 -12.79 15.52
N LEU A 202 -2.27 -11.51 15.19
CA LEU A 202 -1.93 -10.42 16.10
C LEU A 202 -2.82 -10.40 17.34
N LYS A 203 -4.14 -10.60 17.17
CA LYS A 203 -5.09 -10.66 18.28
C LYS A 203 -4.71 -11.77 19.27
N LYS A 204 -4.34 -12.93 18.75
CA LYS A 204 -4.02 -14.13 19.53
C LYS A 204 -2.80 -13.97 20.44
N PHE A 205 -1.78 -13.24 19.97
CA PHE A 205 -0.49 -13.13 20.67
C PHE A 205 -0.36 -11.87 21.50
N PHE A 206 -1.02 -10.78 21.09
CA PHE A 206 -0.69 -9.45 21.60
C PHE A 206 -1.90 -8.65 22.11
N VAL A 207 -3.10 -9.23 22.08
CA VAL A 207 -4.31 -8.56 22.57
C VAL A 207 -4.96 -9.42 23.65
N LEU A 208 -5.14 -8.83 24.82
CA LEU A 208 -5.79 -9.50 25.95
C LEU A 208 -7.31 -9.36 25.87
N ASP A 209 -7.80 -8.15 25.54
CA ASP A 209 -9.23 -7.87 25.48
C ASP A 209 -9.55 -6.81 24.42
N VAL A 210 -10.77 -6.87 23.91
CA VAL A 210 -11.33 -5.89 22.98
C VAL A 210 -12.74 -5.53 23.44
N LYS A 211 -12.92 -4.32 23.94
CA LYS A 211 -14.23 -3.81 24.37
C LYS A 211 -15.15 -3.59 23.17
N ASN A 212 -16.40 -4.01 23.32
CA ASN A 212 -17.45 -3.78 22.33
C ASN A 212 -18.01 -2.34 22.44
N ASP A 213 -17.20 -1.37 22.06
CA ASP A 213 -17.63 0.03 22.03
C ASP A 213 -18.37 0.36 20.71
N THR A 214 -19.23 1.35 20.75
CA THR A 214 -19.92 1.87 19.55
C THR A 214 -18.97 2.36 18.48
N ARG A 215 -17.75 2.76 18.88
CA ARG A 215 -16.67 3.17 17.99
C ARG A 215 -15.38 2.47 18.34
N PHE A 216 -14.93 1.58 17.46
CA PHE A 216 -13.68 0.85 17.62
C PHE A 216 -12.45 1.77 17.49
N THR A 217 -11.71 1.93 18.58
CA THR A 217 -10.51 2.79 18.67
C THR A 217 -9.38 2.04 19.39
N LEU A 218 -8.18 2.62 19.42
CA LEU A 218 -7.08 2.06 20.23
C LEU A 218 -7.42 1.96 21.73
N LYS A 219 -8.29 2.83 22.24
CA LYS A 219 -8.73 2.81 23.65
C LYS A 219 -9.62 1.61 23.97
N SER A 220 -10.25 1.04 22.95
CA SER A 220 -11.09 -0.16 23.08
C SER A 220 -10.27 -1.45 23.17
N ILE A 221 -8.93 -1.38 23.04
CA ILE A 221 -8.04 -2.54 22.97
C ILE A 221 -7.12 -2.56 24.17
N THR A 222 -7.14 -3.68 24.90
CA THR A 222 -6.16 -3.97 25.95
C THR A 222 -5.06 -4.84 25.36
N PHE A 223 -3.89 -4.27 25.21
CA PHE A 223 -2.72 -5.00 24.69
C PHE A 223 -2.02 -5.77 25.79
N ASP A 224 -1.40 -6.88 25.43
CA ASP A 224 -0.51 -7.62 26.30
C ASP A 224 0.75 -6.75 26.59
N PRO A 225 1.09 -6.52 27.87
CA PRO A 225 2.26 -5.73 28.24
C PRO A 225 3.57 -6.23 27.64
N ARG A 226 3.66 -7.51 27.29
CA ARG A 226 4.84 -8.13 26.67
C ARG A 226 5.19 -7.54 25.31
N ILE A 227 4.27 -6.82 24.63
CA ILE A 227 4.61 -6.07 23.42
C ILE A 227 5.72 -5.04 23.65
N THR A 228 5.89 -4.56 24.89
CA THR A 228 6.94 -3.59 25.25
C THR A 228 8.36 -4.17 25.14
N LEU A 229 8.50 -5.48 25.14
CA LEU A 229 9.80 -6.15 24.96
C LEU A 229 10.43 -5.89 23.58
N PHE A 230 9.61 -5.69 22.55
CA PHE A 230 10.12 -5.42 21.22
C PHE A 230 10.66 -3.98 21.10
N LYS A 231 11.86 -3.82 20.55
CA LYS A 231 12.47 -2.52 20.23
C LYS A 231 12.14 -2.06 18.83
N SER A 232 11.98 -3.00 17.89
CA SER A 232 11.65 -2.73 16.50
C SER A 232 10.51 -3.58 15.99
N VAL A 233 9.79 -3.02 15.01
CA VAL A 233 8.73 -3.72 14.27
C VAL A 233 8.95 -3.52 12.77
N ILE A 234 8.96 -4.62 12.04
CA ILE A 234 8.95 -4.65 10.57
C ILE A 234 7.57 -5.08 10.12
N ILE A 235 6.97 -4.31 9.22
CA ILE A 235 5.61 -4.54 8.72
C ILE A 235 5.70 -4.77 7.22
N ASP A 236 5.59 -6.02 6.80
CA ASP A 236 5.68 -6.38 5.38
C ASP A 236 4.30 -6.33 4.72
N GLU A 237 4.25 -5.79 3.49
CA GLU A 237 3.02 -5.46 2.77
C GLU A 237 2.11 -4.54 3.57
N SER A 238 2.69 -3.44 4.09
CA SER A 238 2.01 -2.50 5.01
C SER A 238 0.75 -1.86 4.43
N HIS A 239 0.57 -1.85 3.10
CA HIS A 239 -0.69 -1.43 2.46
C HIS A 239 -1.91 -2.22 2.94
N LYS A 240 -1.74 -3.41 3.53
CA LYS A 240 -2.81 -4.15 4.21
C LYS A 240 -3.36 -3.41 5.44
N CYS A 241 -2.60 -2.48 5.99
CA CYS A 241 -2.99 -1.64 7.12
C CYS A 241 -3.50 -0.25 6.72
N LYS A 242 -3.81 0.01 5.44
CA LYS A 242 -4.23 1.32 4.93
C LYS A 242 -5.54 1.86 5.53
N SER A 243 -6.43 0.98 6.01
CA SER A 243 -7.72 1.39 6.56
C SER A 243 -7.63 1.76 8.03
N THR A 244 -8.10 2.97 8.38
CA THR A 244 -8.19 3.43 9.78
C THR A 244 -9.26 2.70 10.60
N LYS A 245 -10.14 1.93 9.95
CA LYS A 245 -11.33 1.32 10.59
C LYS A 245 -11.14 -0.16 10.93
N THR A 246 -10.17 -0.86 10.34
CA THR A 246 -10.00 -2.30 10.55
C THR A 246 -9.32 -2.62 11.88
N GLN A 247 -9.73 -3.72 12.52
CA GLN A 247 -9.09 -4.21 13.74
C GLN A 247 -7.60 -4.50 13.53
N GLN A 248 -7.27 -5.12 12.40
CA GLN A 248 -5.90 -5.42 12.02
C GLN A 248 -5.00 -4.19 12.06
N SER A 249 -5.42 -3.09 11.43
CA SER A 249 -4.65 -1.84 11.40
C SER A 249 -4.47 -1.25 12.80
N LYS A 250 -5.50 -1.35 13.65
CA LYS A 250 -5.44 -0.88 15.04
C LYS A 250 -4.53 -1.75 15.92
N PHE A 251 -4.50 -3.06 15.68
CA PHE A 251 -3.57 -3.94 16.40
C PHE A 251 -2.12 -3.59 16.05
N VAL A 252 -1.82 -3.42 14.76
CA VAL A 252 -0.48 -3.00 14.32
C VAL A 252 -0.11 -1.62 14.90
N GLU A 253 -1.03 -0.64 14.83
CA GLU A 253 -0.82 0.70 15.40
C GLU A 253 -0.47 0.64 16.90
N GLY A 254 -1.20 -0.16 17.67
CA GLY A 254 -0.94 -0.30 19.10
C GLY A 254 0.36 -1.01 19.43
N ILE A 255 0.72 -2.06 18.68
CA ILE A 255 1.98 -2.79 18.85
C ILE A 255 3.18 -1.89 18.51
N CYS A 256 3.05 -1.03 17.51
CA CYS A 256 4.11 -0.11 17.08
C CYS A 256 4.32 1.08 18.03
N LYS A 257 3.33 1.39 18.87
CA LYS A 257 3.42 2.55 19.76
C LYS A 257 4.65 2.50 20.66
N GLY A 258 5.46 3.55 20.63
CA GLY A 258 6.65 3.69 21.47
C GLY A 258 7.88 2.90 21.00
N LYS A 259 7.86 2.29 19.81
CA LYS A 259 9.01 1.58 19.27
C LYS A 259 10.03 2.54 18.65
N ASP A 260 11.32 2.20 18.77
CA ASP A 260 12.40 2.99 18.20
C ASP A 260 12.40 2.91 16.68
N PHE A 261 12.34 1.70 16.14
CA PHE A 261 12.31 1.45 14.71
C PHE A 261 10.97 0.84 14.29
N ILE A 262 10.33 1.48 13.30
CA ILE A 262 9.12 0.98 12.66
C ILE A 262 9.37 1.05 11.15
N LEU A 263 9.52 -0.12 10.52
CA LEU A 263 9.87 -0.24 9.12
C LEU A 263 8.70 -0.84 8.35
N GLU A 264 8.05 -0.04 7.54
CA GLU A 264 6.95 -0.45 6.68
C GLU A 264 7.46 -0.77 5.28
N LEU A 265 7.18 -1.97 4.78
CA LEU A 265 7.62 -2.42 3.47
C LEU A 265 6.42 -2.58 2.55
N THR A 266 6.39 -1.83 1.46
CA THR A 266 5.34 -1.97 0.45
C THR A 266 5.74 -1.37 -0.90
N GLY A 267 5.52 -2.10 -1.99
CA GLY A 267 5.70 -1.56 -3.34
C GLY A 267 4.58 -0.60 -3.76
N THR A 268 3.46 -0.57 -3.02
CA THR A 268 2.24 0.18 -3.34
C THR A 268 1.67 0.86 -2.10
N PRO A 269 2.32 1.92 -1.57
CA PRO A 269 1.88 2.60 -0.35
C PRO A 269 0.51 3.26 -0.51
N VAL A 270 0.19 3.71 -1.72
CA VAL A 270 -1.11 4.26 -2.12
C VAL A 270 -1.75 3.29 -3.13
N VAL A 271 -2.87 2.70 -2.78
CA VAL A 271 -3.60 1.74 -3.62
C VAL A 271 -4.79 2.41 -4.29
N ASN A 272 -5.57 3.19 -3.54
CA ASN A 272 -6.77 3.86 -4.04
C ASN A 272 -6.59 5.37 -4.16
N ASP A 273 -6.23 6.01 -3.05
CA ASP A 273 -6.09 7.46 -2.94
C ASP A 273 -5.16 7.84 -1.76
N ASN A 274 -4.85 9.13 -1.62
CA ASN A 274 -3.91 9.59 -0.59
C ASN A 274 -4.36 9.29 0.85
N THR A 275 -5.63 8.98 1.09
CA THR A 275 -6.11 8.61 2.44
C THR A 275 -5.53 7.28 2.91
N ASP A 276 -5.05 6.44 1.99
CA ASP A 276 -4.36 5.18 2.30
C ASP A 276 -3.07 5.38 3.11
N LEU A 277 -2.44 6.57 3.01
CA LEU A 277 -1.23 6.92 3.78
C LEU A 277 -1.53 7.26 5.24
N ILE A 278 -2.74 7.72 5.56
CA ILE A 278 -3.07 8.23 6.89
C ILE A 278 -2.81 7.18 7.98
N GLN A 279 -3.25 5.94 7.75
CA GLN A 279 -3.07 4.89 8.75
C GLN A 279 -1.61 4.41 8.83
N GLN A 280 -0.91 4.35 7.71
CA GLN A 280 0.51 4.02 7.68
C GLN A 280 1.32 5.08 8.46
N LEU A 281 1.07 6.37 8.21
CA LEU A 281 1.70 7.45 8.98
C LEU A 281 1.34 7.41 10.48
N LYS A 282 0.11 6.99 10.85
CA LYS A 282 -0.28 6.80 12.26
C LYS A 282 0.49 5.65 12.92
N ILE A 283 0.63 4.54 12.24
CA ILE A 283 1.37 3.37 12.73
C ILE A 283 2.81 3.77 13.06
N MET A 284 3.43 4.54 12.19
CA MET A 284 4.78 5.08 12.41
C MET A 284 4.85 6.21 13.44
N GLY A 285 3.71 6.81 13.82
CA GLY A 285 3.67 8.01 14.67
C GLY A 285 4.18 9.26 13.96
N ARG A 286 4.05 9.33 12.62
CA ARG A 286 4.54 10.41 11.77
C ARG A 286 3.44 11.33 11.21
N LEU A 287 2.17 11.06 11.50
CA LEU A 287 1.06 11.85 10.93
C LEU A 287 1.11 13.31 11.36
N GLU A 288 1.63 13.59 12.56
CA GLU A 288 1.77 14.96 13.07
C GLU A 288 2.84 15.76 12.30
N ASP A 289 3.83 15.11 11.69
CA ASP A 289 4.81 15.76 10.79
C ASP A 289 4.13 16.37 9.55
N PHE A 290 2.91 15.91 9.25
CA PHE A 290 2.06 16.41 8.16
C PHE A 290 0.90 17.29 8.65
N GLY A 291 0.93 17.72 9.93
CA GLY A 291 -0.09 18.57 10.55
C GLY A 291 -1.32 17.81 11.07
N GLY A 292 -1.21 16.50 11.26
CA GLY A 292 -2.27 15.65 11.79
C GLY A 292 -3.36 15.32 10.76
N TYR A 293 -4.38 14.59 11.22
CA TYR A 293 -5.43 14.04 10.34
C TYR A 293 -6.18 15.12 9.54
N ARG A 294 -6.58 16.21 10.20
CA ARG A 294 -7.38 17.26 9.57
C ARG A 294 -6.59 17.98 8.49
N THR A 295 -5.39 18.44 8.81
CA THR A 295 -4.52 19.15 7.88
C THR A 295 -4.13 18.26 6.70
N PHE A 296 -3.79 16.98 6.96
CA PHE A 296 -3.47 16.02 5.92
C PHE A 296 -4.63 15.85 4.92
N THR A 297 -5.85 15.66 5.44
CA THR A 297 -7.02 15.44 4.58
C THR A 297 -7.40 16.69 3.79
N GLU A 298 -7.37 17.86 4.42
CA GLU A 298 -7.68 19.13 3.77
C GLU A 298 -6.64 19.50 2.70
N ARG A 299 -5.36 19.22 2.95
CA ARG A 299 -4.26 19.61 2.06
C ARG A 299 -3.99 18.60 0.95
N PHE A 300 -4.01 17.30 1.26
CA PHE A 300 -3.55 16.26 0.34
C PHE A 300 -4.64 15.34 -0.20
N CYS A 301 -5.86 15.39 0.37
CA CYS A 301 -6.96 14.51 -0.05
C CYS A 301 -8.19 15.27 -0.58
N ASN A 302 -8.05 16.52 -1.01
CA ASN A 302 -9.17 17.39 -1.36
C ASN A 302 -9.40 17.56 -2.88
N GLY A 303 -8.57 16.93 -3.73
CA GLY A 303 -8.70 17.00 -5.19
C GLY A 303 -9.48 15.83 -5.78
N PRO A 304 -9.55 15.75 -7.13
CA PRO A 304 -10.08 14.60 -7.83
C PRO A 304 -9.43 13.30 -7.34
N LYS A 305 -10.22 12.22 -7.20
CA LYS A 305 -9.75 10.95 -6.63
C LYS A 305 -9.07 11.10 -5.27
N LYS A 306 -9.48 12.08 -4.46
CA LYS A 306 -8.89 12.43 -3.16
C LYS A 306 -7.37 12.60 -3.22
N ALA A 307 -6.87 13.27 -4.24
CA ALA A 307 -5.47 13.59 -4.43
C ALA A 307 -5.28 15.09 -4.73
N SER A 308 -4.42 15.76 -3.97
CA SER A 308 -4.07 17.18 -4.14
C SER A 308 -2.64 17.44 -3.65
N ASN A 309 -2.02 18.50 -4.13
CA ASN A 309 -0.66 18.93 -3.76
C ASN A 309 0.39 17.80 -3.80
N LEU A 310 0.34 16.95 -4.83
CA LEU A 310 1.15 15.73 -4.92
C LEU A 310 2.66 15.98 -4.89
N LYS A 311 3.16 17.05 -5.51
CA LYS A 311 4.58 17.40 -5.49
C LYS A 311 5.05 17.69 -4.06
N GLU A 312 4.28 18.48 -3.32
CA GLU A 312 4.58 18.78 -1.93
C GLU A 312 4.48 17.54 -1.05
N LEU A 313 3.42 16.72 -1.22
CA LEU A 313 3.26 15.48 -0.46
C LEU A 313 4.44 14.54 -0.68
N ASN A 314 4.85 14.35 -1.93
CA ASN A 314 6.00 13.53 -2.28
C ASN A 314 7.29 14.06 -1.63
N TRP A 315 7.55 15.35 -1.74
CA TRP A 315 8.71 16.00 -1.12
C TRP A 315 8.72 15.83 0.40
N ARG A 316 7.58 16.07 1.08
CA ARG A 316 7.46 15.87 2.52
C ARG A 316 7.70 14.43 2.92
N LEU A 317 7.12 13.48 2.21
CA LEU A 317 7.30 12.05 2.46
C LEU A 317 8.79 11.66 2.36
N TRP A 318 9.47 12.07 1.29
CA TRP A 318 10.89 11.76 1.07
C TRP A 318 11.80 12.34 2.14
N ASN A 319 11.52 13.55 2.60
CA ASN A 319 12.34 14.21 3.63
C ASN A 319 12.01 13.76 5.07
N THR A 320 10.91 13.01 5.27
CA THR A 320 10.48 12.58 6.62
C THR A 320 10.56 11.08 6.84
N CYS A 321 9.93 10.28 5.97
CA CYS A 321 9.69 8.89 6.31
C CYS A 321 9.42 7.96 5.12
N PHE A 322 9.82 8.31 3.91
CA PHE A 322 9.53 7.49 2.73
C PHE A 322 10.62 7.61 1.68
N PHE A 323 10.95 6.52 1.04
CA PHE A 323 11.70 6.52 -0.20
C PHE A 323 11.18 5.47 -1.18
N ARG A 324 11.40 5.69 -2.47
CA ARG A 324 10.96 4.78 -3.53
C ARG A 324 11.93 4.83 -4.71
N ARG A 325 12.39 3.67 -5.12
CA ARG A 325 13.21 3.51 -6.33
C ARG A 325 12.50 2.62 -7.33
N GLU A 326 12.76 2.89 -8.59
CA GLU A 326 12.26 2.12 -9.73
C GLU A 326 13.35 1.16 -10.20
N LYS A 327 12.96 -0.06 -10.57
CA LYS A 327 13.92 -1.08 -11.04
C LYS A 327 14.77 -0.60 -12.19
N ALA A 328 14.16 0.05 -13.18
CA ALA A 328 14.85 0.55 -14.36
C ALA A 328 15.97 1.56 -14.04
N LYS A 329 15.87 2.26 -12.89
CA LYS A 329 16.87 3.26 -12.48
C LYS A 329 18.04 2.66 -11.71
N VAL A 330 17.84 1.55 -11.00
CA VAL A 330 18.86 0.97 -10.11
C VAL A 330 19.41 -0.38 -10.58
N LEU A 331 18.68 -1.09 -11.43
CA LEU A 331 19.08 -2.38 -12.01
C LEU A 331 19.09 -2.27 -13.53
N THR A 332 19.99 -1.45 -14.05
CA THR A 332 20.12 -1.15 -15.47
C THR A 332 20.53 -2.36 -16.33
N GLN A 333 21.00 -3.45 -15.70
CA GLN A 333 21.38 -4.69 -16.37
C GLN A 333 20.19 -5.65 -16.60
N LEU A 334 19.01 -5.36 -16.03
CA LEU A 334 17.85 -6.21 -16.26
C LEU A 334 17.31 -6.00 -17.68
N PRO A 335 17.05 -7.09 -18.43
CA PRO A 335 16.42 -6.99 -19.72
C PRO A 335 15.00 -6.42 -19.60
N ASP A 336 14.54 -5.79 -20.65
CA ASP A 336 13.20 -5.26 -20.72
C ASP A 336 12.15 -6.36 -20.60
N LYS A 337 11.06 -6.03 -19.93
CA LYS A 337 9.90 -6.92 -19.81
C LYS A 337 9.11 -6.89 -21.10
N THR A 338 9.08 -8.00 -21.81
CA THR A 338 8.20 -8.19 -22.99
C THR A 338 6.86 -8.77 -22.57
N ARG A 339 5.80 -8.37 -23.26
CA ARG A 339 4.46 -8.95 -23.13
C ARG A 339 3.98 -9.39 -24.50
N GLN A 340 3.54 -10.63 -24.58
CA GLN A 340 2.90 -11.19 -25.76
C GLN A 340 1.46 -11.54 -25.40
N TYR A 341 0.54 -11.21 -26.28
CA TYR A 341 -0.85 -11.62 -26.20
C TYR A 341 -1.06 -12.73 -27.22
N ILE A 342 -1.42 -13.90 -26.74
CA ILE A 342 -1.70 -15.08 -27.60
C ILE A 342 -3.20 -15.22 -27.68
N GLU A 343 -3.74 -15.06 -28.88
CA GLU A 343 -5.15 -15.30 -29.14
C GLU A 343 -5.39 -16.82 -29.19
N MET A 344 -6.40 -17.27 -28.46
CA MET A 344 -6.74 -18.69 -28.36
C MET A 344 -8.25 -18.87 -28.64
N ASP A 345 -8.57 -19.76 -29.52
CA ASP A 345 -9.95 -20.19 -29.69
C ASP A 345 -10.44 -20.97 -28.48
N ILE A 346 -11.71 -20.77 -28.14
CA ILE A 346 -12.34 -21.46 -27.02
C ILE A 346 -13.18 -22.65 -27.53
N THR A 347 -12.92 -23.82 -27.00
CA THR A 347 -13.71 -25.04 -27.34
C THR A 347 -15.17 -24.94 -26.85
N THR A 348 -15.45 -24.01 -25.95
CA THR A 348 -16.77 -23.76 -25.36
C THR A 348 -17.51 -22.59 -26.01
N ARG A 349 -17.23 -22.25 -27.27
CA ARG A 349 -17.80 -21.08 -27.95
C ARG A 349 -19.34 -21.06 -27.93
N LEU A 350 -19.99 -22.18 -28.25
CA LEU A 350 -21.45 -22.26 -28.23
C LEU A 350 -22.06 -22.02 -26.83
N GLU A 351 -21.41 -22.55 -25.80
CA GLU A 351 -21.82 -22.30 -24.41
C GLU A 351 -21.62 -20.81 -24.03
N TYR A 352 -20.52 -20.22 -24.48
CA TYR A 352 -20.21 -18.80 -24.25
C TYR A 352 -21.26 -17.89 -24.89
N GLU A 353 -21.59 -18.11 -26.18
CA GLU A 353 -22.57 -17.31 -26.91
C GLU A 353 -23.98 -17.43 -26.30
N LYS A 354 -24.38 -18.62 -25.83
CA LYS A 354 -25.63 -18.80 -25.10
C LYS A 354 -25.66 -18.04 -23.79
N ALA A 355 -24.58 -18.11 -23.01
CA ALA A 355 -24.48 -17.37 -21.75
C ALA A 355 -24.42 -15.85 -21.97
N GLU A 356 -23.87 -15.40 -23.09
CA GLU A 356 -23.80 -13.99 -23.46
C GLU A 356 -25.18 -13.47 -23.92
N ASN A 357 -25.92 -14.22 -24.72
CA ASN A 357 -27.19 -13.78 -25.31
C ASN A 357 -28.35 -14.00 -24.35
N ASP A 358 -28.44 -15.14 -23.66
CA ASP A 358 -29.53 -15.47 -22.74
C ASP A 358 -28.99 -16.11 -21.45
N LEU A 359 -28.69 -15.29 -20.48
CA LEU A 359 -28.20 -15.73 -19.17
C LEU A 359 -29.19 -16.62 -18.42
N ILE A 360 -30.48 -16.35 -18.55
CA ILE A 360 -31.56 -17.14 -17.86
C ILE A 360 -31.62 -18.55 -18.43
N GLN A 361 -31.65 -18.69 -19.74
CA GLN A 361 -31.65 -19.96 -20.41
C GLN A 361 -30.38 -20.75 -20.11
N TYR A 362 -29.21 -20.08 -20.11
CA TYR A 362 -27.94 -20.68 -19.72
C TYR A 362 -28.00 -21.25 -18.29
N LEU A 363 -28.49 -20.49 -17.32
CA LEU A 363 -28.56 -20.91 -15.92
C LEU A 363 -29.51 -22.13 -15.77
N ARG A 364 -30.60 -22.18 -16.52
CA ARG A 364 -31.53 -23.34 -16.51
C ARG A 364 -30.88 -24.57 -17.12
N VAL A 365 -30.33 -24.45 -18.30
CA VAL A 365 -29.85 -25.60 -19.10
C VAL A 365 -28.51 -26.15 -18.61
N TYR A 366 -27.54 -25.27 -18.36
CA TYR A 366 -26.16 -25.69 -18.04
C TYR A 366 -25.86 -25.75 -16.54
N LYS A 367 -26.62 -25.03 -15.71
CA LYS A 367 -26.40 -24.97 -14.25
C LYS A 367 -27.56 -25.60 -13.45
N ASN A 368 -28.59 -26.10 -14.10
CA ASN A 368 -29.80 -26.68 -13.47
C ASN A 368 -30.32 -25.75 -12.33
N ALA A 369 -30.32 -24.44 -12.59
CA ALA A 369 -30.72 -23.45 -11.61
C ALA A 369 -32.25 -23.35 -11.52
N ASP A 370 -32.77 -23.36 -10.30
CA ASP A 370 -34.19 -23.07 -10.02
C ASP A 370 -34.47 -21.57 -10.08
N ASP A 371 -35.75 -21.19 -10.06
CA ASP A 371 -36.17 -19.80 -10.20
C ASP A 371 -35.65 -18.90 -9.05
N GLU A 372 -35.42 -19.44 -7.83
CA GLU A 372 -34.87 -18.71 -6.72
C GLU A 372 -33.40 -18.36 -6.95
N LYS A 373 -32.60 -19.31 -7.44
CA LYS A 373 -31.19 -19.09 -7.82
C LYS A 373 -31.07 -18.11 -8.97
N ILE A 374 -31.97 -18.20 -9.96
CA ILE A 374 -32.02 -17.25 -11.07
C ILE A 374 -32.34 -15.85 -10.57
N ALA A 375 -33.37 -15.67 -9.73
CA ALA A 375 -33.73 -14.39 -9.15
C ALA A 375 -32.59 -13.76 -8.30
N LYS A 376 -31.85 -14.59 -7.55
CA LYS A 376 -30.67 -14.15 -6.81
C LYS A 376 -29.54 -13.72 -7.73
N SER A 377 -29.30 -14.43 -8.82
CA SER A 377 -28.29 -14.11 -9.83
C SER A 377 -28.59 -12.81 -10.56
N MET A 378 -29.86 -12.54 -10.85
CA MET A 378 -30.32 -11.33 -11.55
C MET A 378 -30.18 -10.04 -10.71
N ARG A 379 -30.12 -10.12 -9.37
CA ARG A 379 -29.85 -8.95 -8.51
C ARG A 379 -28.45 -8.35 -8.70
N GLY A 380 -27.51 -9.14 -9.21
CA GLY A 380 -26.14 -8.70 -9.51
C GLY A 380 -25.74 -9.03 -10.95
N GLU A 381 -26.68 -8.98 -11.89
CA GLU A 381 -26.60 -9.52 -13.25
C GLU A 381 -25.27 -9.28 -13.95
N VAL A 382 -24.80 -8.04 -14.01
CA VAL A 382 -23.57 -7.70 -14.72
C VAL A 382 -22.36 -8.46 -14.15
N MET A 383 -22.22 -8.47 -12.82
CA MET A 383 -21.08 -9.14 -12.16
C MET A 383 -21.17 -10.66 -12.27
N VAL A 384 -22.37 -11.21 -12.14
CA VAL A 384 -22.62 -12.66 -12.27
C VAL A 384 -22.35 -13.09 -13.70
N ARG A 385 -22.88 -12.37 -14.69
CA ARG A 385 -22.67 -12.63 -16.13
C ARG A 385 -21.18 -12.60 -16.48
N MET A 386 -20.46 -11.57 -16.05
CA MET A 386 -19.01 -11.47 -16.24
C MET A 386 -18.25 -12.64 -15.61
N GLY A 387 -18.67 -13.08 -14.43
CA GLY A 387 -18.07 -14.24 -13.76
C GLY A 387 -18.29 -15.55 -14.53
N ILE A 388 -19.49 -15.76 -15.05
CA ILE A 388 -19.87 -16.95 -15.85
C ILE A 388 -19.10 -16.96 -17.17
N LEU A 389 -19.09 -15.85 -17.91
CA LEU A 389 -18.39 -15.76 -19.20
C LEU A 389 -16.88 -15.99 -19.05
N LYS A 390 -16.27 -15.44 -17.98
CA LYS A 390 -14.87 -15.72 -17.64
C LYS A 390 -14.61 -17.19 -17.35
N ALA A 391 -15.51 -17.86 -16.63
CA ALA A 391 -15.36 -19.27 -16.31
C ALA A 391 -15.47 -20.17 -17.57
N ILE A 392 -16.45 -19.90 -18.44
CA ILE A 392 -16.63 -20.62 -19.71
C ILE A 392 -15.40 -20.42 -20.61
N SER A 393 -14.96 -19.17 -20.78
CA SER A 393 -13.78 -18.84 -21.58
C SER A 393 -12.51 -19.52 -21.02
N ALA A 394 -12.32 -19.51 -19.70
CA ALA A 394 -11.16 -20.13 -19.08
C ALA A 394 -11.11 -21.65 -19.33
N ARG A 395 -12.24 -22.35 -19.16
CA ARG A 395 -12.33 -23.78 -19.47
C ARG A 395 -12.08 -24.07 -20.95
N GLY A 396 -12.65 -23.23 -21.82
CA GLY A 396 -12.49 -23.40 -23.28
C GLY A 396 -11.05 -23.22 -23.77
N LYS A 397 -10.21 -22.55 -23.01
CA LYS A 397 -8.79 -22.30 -23.35
C LYS A 397 -7.82 -23.36 -22.83
N ILE A 398 -8.24 -24.29 -21.99
CA ILE A 398 -7.34 -25.22 -21.30
C ILE A 398 -6.51 -26.04 -22.30
N LYS A 399 -7.14 -26.54 -23.39
CA LYS A 399 -6.42 -27.32 -24.40
C LYS A 399 -5.32 -26.52 -25.09
N ALA A 400 -5.64 -25.34 -25.59
CA ALA A 400 -4.65 -24.48 -26.24
C ALA A 400 -3.57 -23.97 -25.26
N ALA A 401 -3.95 -23.73 -24.02
CA ALA A 401 -3.00 -23.38 -22.96
C ALA A 401 -2.04 -24.55 -22.65
N ALA A 402 -2.54 -25.79 -22.65
CA ALA A 402 -1.71 -26.97 -22.45
C ALA A 402 -0.71 -27.19 -23.60
N GLU A 403 -1.13 -26.98 -24.85
CA GLU A 403 -0.25 -27.01 -26.01
C GLU A 403 0.88 -25.98 -25.87
N PHE A 404 0.56 -24.74 -25.52
CA PHE A 404 1.56 -23.69 -25.25
C PHE A 404 2.53 -24.07 -24.11
N ILE A 405 2.00 -24.67 -23.02
CA ILE A 405 2.83 -25.12 -21.89
C ILE A 405 3.79 -26.23 -22.36
N HIS A 406 3.33 -27.19 -23.16
CA HIS A 406 4.18 -28.23 -23.73
C HIS A 406 5.30 -27.64 -24.56
N ASP A 407 5.02 -26.71 -25.46
CA ASP A 407 6.02 -26.07 -26.32
C ASP A 407 7.15 -25.41 -25.50
N VAL A 408 6.79 -24.72 -24.41
CA VAL A 408 7.78 -24.08 -23.54
C VAL A 408 8.62 -25.10 -22.77
N ILE A 409 7.99 -26.15 -22.21
CA ILE A 409 8.67 -27.18 -21.43
C ILE A 409 9.59 -28.03 -22.30
N ASP A 410 9.11 -28.40 -23.49
CA ASP A 410 9.89 -29.19 -24.46
C ASP A 410 11.08 -28.38 -25.01
N GLY A 411 10.97 -27.06 -25.01
CA GLY A 411 12.08 -26.15 -25.25
C GLY A 411 13.11 -26.08 -24.10
N GLY A 412 12.95 -26.88 -23.04
CA GLY A 412 13.87 -26.96 -21.91
C GLY A 412 13.75 -25.82 -20.90
N GLU A 413 12.70 -25.02 -20.97
CA GLU A 413 12.50 -23.86 -20.09
C GLU A 413 11.50 -24.12 -18.94
N LYS A 414 11.72 -23.49 -17.81
CA LYS A 414 10.72 -23.49 -16.73
C LYS A 414 9.65 -22.43 -16.97
N LEU A 415 8.42 -22.76 -16.60
CA LEU A 415 7.27 -21.86 -16.79
C LEU A 415 6.47 -21.65 -15.50
N ILE A 416 6.08 -20.41 -15.26
CA ILE A 416 5.16 -20.01 -14.20
C ILE A 416 3.79 -19.71 -14.84
N VAL A 417 2.75 -20.45 -14.45
CA VAL A 417 1.40 -20.27 -14.98
C VAL A 417 0.46 -19.76 -13.90
N PHE A 418 -0.25 -18.68 -14.18
CA PHE A 418 -1.31 -18.16 -13.31
C PHE A 418 -2.69 -18.47 -13.85
N ALA A 419 -3.53 -19.09 -13.04
CA ALA A 419 -4.94 -19.33 -13.36
C ALA A 419 -5.86 -18.75 -12.27
N TYR A 420 -6.97 -18.16 -12.71
CA TYR A 420 -7.94 -17.56 -11.80
C TYR A 420 -8.84 -18.61 -11.13
N LEU A 421 -9.26 -19.62 -11.89
CA LEU A 421 -10.17 -20.64 -11.42
C LEU A 421 -9.43 -21.87 -10.88
N LYS A 422 -9.85 -22.36 -9.72
CA LYS A 422 -9.26 -23.56 -9.10
C LYS A 422 -9.41 -24.79 -10.03
N GLU A 423 -10.58 -24.95 -10.66
CA GLU A 423 -10.84 -26.04 -11.63
C GLU A 423 -9.79 -26.08 -12.74
N VAL A 424 -9.42 -24.92 -13.30
CA VAL A 424 -8.37 -24.82 -14.34
C VAL A 424 -7.00 -25.23 -13.79
N VAL A 425 -6.67 -24.81 -12.57
CA VAL A 425 -5.42 -25.22 -11.90
C VAL A 425 -5.36 -26.75 -11.76
N MET A 426 -6.46 -27.35 -11.30
CA MET A 426 -6.52 -28.82 -11.12
C MET A 426 -6.46 -29.59 -12.44
N GLU A 427 -7.16 -29.09 -13.47
CA GLU A 427 -7.16 -29.74 -14.78
C GLU A 427 -5.79 -29.67 -15.44
N LEU A 428 -5.13 -28.51 -15.42
CA LEU A 428 -3.75 -28.37 -15.86
C LEU A 428 -2.80 -29.28 -15.05
N LYS A 429 -2.98 -29.38 -13.73
CA LYS A 429 -2.20 -30.30 -12.89
C LYS A 429 -2.37 -31.77 -13.29
N ASN A 430 -3.59 -32.18 -13.67
CA ASN A 430 -3.83 -33.54 -14.16
C ASN A 430 -3.13 -33.80 -15.50
N MET A 431 -3.10 -32.78 -16.39
CA MET A 431 -2.38 -32.87 -17.68
C MET A 431 -0.85 -32.85 -17.48
N PHE A 432 -0.36 -32.19 -16.44
CA PHE A 432 1.08 -32.07 -16.11
C PHE A 432 1.36 -32.64 -14.72
N PRO A 433 1.45 -33.95 -14.53
CA PRO A 433 1.61 -34.58 -13.20
C PRO A 433 2.87 -34.16 -12.46
N LYS A 434 3.96 -33.81 -13.15
CA LYS A 434 5.20 -33.31 -12.55
C LYS A 434 5.13 -31.84 -12.11
N ALA A 435 4.12 -31.08 -12.54
CA ALA A 435 3.94 -29.70 -12.11
C ALA A 435 3.67 -29.60 -10.61
N VAL A 436 4.09 -28.53 -9.97
CA VAL A 436 3.66 -28.19 -8.62
C VAL A 436 2.58 -27.10 -8.64
N THR A 437 1.72 -27.09 -7.64
CA THR A 437 0.61 -26.12 -7.59
C THR A 437 0.64 -25.31 -6.30
N VAL A 438 0.11 -24.07 -6.36
CA VAL A 438 -0.15 -23.23 -5.20
C VAL A 438 -1.57 -22.69 -5.27
N THR A 439 -2.39 -23.12 -4.32
CA THR A 439 -3.80 -22.77 -4.23
C THR A 439 -4.15 -22.12 -2.89
N GLY A 440 -5.43 -21.73 -2.71
CA GLY A 440 -5.92 -21.20 -1.44
C GLY A 440 -6.03 -22.22 -0.32
N GLU A 441 -6.05 -23.52 -0.66
CA GLU A 441 -6.18 -24.61 0.30
C GLU A 441 -4.84 -25.04 0.91
N ASP A 442 -3.75 -24.67 0.23
CA ASP A 442 -2.40 -25.01 0.71
C ASP A 442 -2.04 -24.18 1.93
N ASN A 443 -1.53 -24.83 2.95
CA ASN A 443 -0.93 -24.17 4.10
C ASN A 443 0.43 -23.57 3.75
N ALA A 444 1.02 -22.78 4.65
CA ALA A 444 2.29 -22.10 4.40
C ALA A 444 3.45 -23.05 4.10
N ALA A 445 3.48 -24.22 4.73
CA ALA A 445 4.53 -25.22 4.50
C ALA A 445 4.39 -25.86 3.11
N GLN A 446 3.17 -26.22 2.71
CA GLN A 446 2.88 -26.79 1.38
C GLN A 446 3.22 -25.80 0.27
N LYS A 447 2.85 -24.53 0.42
CA LYS A 447 3.23 -23.47 -0.54
C LYS A 447 4.74 -23.35 -0.67
N GLN A 448 5.44 -23.37 0.46
CA GLN A 448 6.90 -23.28 0.45
C GLN A 448 7.55 -24.51 -0.19
N MET A 449 7.02 -25.71 0.08
CA MET A 449 7.52 -26.94 -0.56
C MET A 449 7.35 -26.88 -2.08
N ALA A 450 6.20 -26.39 -2.58
CA ALA A 450 5.97 -26.24 -4.02
C ALA A 450 6.94 -25.23 -4.65
N VAL A 451 7.17 -24.10 -3.98
CA VAL A 451 8.16 -23.09 -4.41
C VAL A 451 9.56 -23.68 -4.41
N ASP A 452 9.96 -24.37 -3.35
CA ASP A 452 11.31 -24.99 -3.24
C ASP A 452 11.52 -26.06 -4.32
N ALA A 453 10.50 -26.88 -4.60
CA ALA A 453 10.57 -27.87 -5.66
C ALA A 453 10.75 -27.21 -7.04
N PHE A 454 9.98 -26.17 -7.34
CA PHE A 454 10.14 -25.44 -8.60
C PHE A 454 11.50 -24.74 -8.72
N GLN A 455 11.98 -24.15 -7.62
CA GLN A 455 13.25 -23.41 -7.61
C GLN A 455 14.47 -24.32 -7.76
N ASN A 456 14.50 -25.47 -7.06
CA ASN A 456 15.70 -26.25 -6.87
C ASN A 456 15.73 -27.58 -7.61
N ASN A 457 14.55 -28.12 -8.03
CA ASN A 457 14.50 -29.38 -8.78
C ASN A 457 14.48 -29.07 -10.28
N PRO A 458 15.49 -29.52 -11.04
CA PRO A 458 15.53 -29.38 -12.50
C PRO A 458 14.37 -30.08 -13.21
N ASP A 459 13.87 -31.20 -12.69
CA ASP A 459 12.75 -31.95 -13.28
C ASP A 459 11.39 -31.28 -13.07
N CYS A 460 11.31 -30.32 -12.15
CA CYS A 460 10.11 -29.53 -11.91
C CYS A 460 10.12 -28.29 -12.80
N THR A 461 9.62 -28.41 -14.02
CA THR A 461 9.63 -27.34 -15.04
C THR A 461 8.42 -26.44 -15.00
N LEU A 462 7.35 -26.84 -14.31
CA LEU A 462 6.07 -26.10 -14.28
C LEU A 462 5.59 -25.87 -12.85
N ILE A 463 5.23 -24.62 -12.55
CA ILE A 463 4.46 -24.24 -11.37
C ILE A 463 3.15 -23.57 -11.78
N ILE A 464 2.03 -24.04 -11.28
CA ILE A 464 0.69 -23.51 -11.58
C ILE A 464 0.14 -22.85 -10.32
N LEU A 465 -0.14 -21.58 -10.40
CA LEU A 465 -0.51 -20.73 -9.27
C LEU A 465 -1.96 -20.26 -9.42
N ASN A 466 -2.75 -20.40 -8.36
CA ASN A 466 -3.99 -19.65 -8.32
C ASN A 466 -3.67 -18.17 -8.11
N TYR A 467 -4.23 -17.30 -8.95
CA TYR A 467 -3.95 -15.85 -8.96
C TYR A 467 -4.07 -15.18 -7.59
N LYS A 468 -5.09 -15.55 -6.78
CA LYS A 468 -5.29 -14.97 -5.45
C LYS A 468 -4.26 -15.46 -4.41
N SER A 469 -3.81 -16.70 -4.54
CA SER A 469 -2.97 -17.36 -3.53
C SER A 469 -1.48 -17.29 -3.85
N GLY A 470 -1.14 -17.22 -5.13
CA GLY A 470 0.24 -17.15 -5.62
C GLY A 470 0.67 -15.77 -6.13
N GLY A 471 -0.27 -14.81 -6.20
CA GLY A 471 -0.01 -13.49 -6.77
C GLY A 471 0.84 -12.56 -5.90
N THR A 472 1.05 -12.88 -4.63
CA THR A 472 1.85 -12.05 -3.71
C THR A 472 2.76 -12.91 -2.84
N GLY A 473 3.98 -12.43 -2.64
CA GLY A 473 4.87 -12.93 -1.62
C GLY A 473 5.65 -14.21 -1.94
N LEU A 474 5.59 -14.72 -3.16
CA LEU A 474 6.43 -15.83 -3.60
C LEU A 474 7.66 -15.30 -4.33
N THR A 475 8.82 -15.88 -4.06
CA THR A 475 10.06 -15.61 -4.78
C THR A 475 10.29 -16.75 -5.79
N LEU A 476 10.00 -16.46 -7.06
CA LEU A 476 10.13 -17.41 -8.17
C LEU A 476 11.14 -16.86 -9.17
N THR A 477 12.41 -17.23 -9.00
CA THR A 477 13.52 -16.75 -9.83
C THR A 477 14.04 -17.81 -10.80
N ALA A 478 13.57 -19.05 -10.70
CA ALA A 478 14.00 -20.15 -11.55
C ALA A 478 13.44 -20.07 -12.98
N SER A 479 12.49 -19.18 -13.24
CA SER A 479 11.96 -18.91 -14.58
C SER A 479 11.85 -17.41 -14.85
N SER A 480 12.16 -17.02 -16.08
CA SER A 480 11.87 -15.70 -16.63
C SER A 480 10.54 -15.64 -17.39
N ARG A 481 9.89 -16.78 -17.63
CA ARG A 481 8.63 -16.91 -18.39
C ARG A 481 7.44 -17.05 -17.47
N VAL A 482 6.41 -16.24 -17.74
CA VAL A 482 5.16 -16.22 -16.98
C VAL A 482 3.99 -16.16 -17.95
N ALA A 483 3.01 -17.02 -17.77
CA ALA A 483 1.78 -17.09 -18.55
C ALA A 483 0.52 -16.94 -17.67
#